data_e1fa5abf2edb45f8244a547fb2ac751f
#
_entry.id   e1fa5abf2edb45f8244a547fb2ac751f
#
_cell.length_a   1.000
_cell.length_b   1.000
_cell.length_c   1.000
_cell.angle_alpha   90.00
_cell.angle_beta   90.00
_cell.angle_gamma   90.00
#
_symmetry.space_group_name_H-M   'P 1'
#
loop_
_entity.id
_entity.type
_entity.pdbx_description
1 polymer ?
#
loop_
_entity_poly.entity_id
_entity_poly.type
_entity_poly.pdbx_seq_one_letter_code
_entity_poly.pdbx_strand_id
1 'polypeptide(L)'
;MAQATITPTLRGDTFASTFTEVAHSNTLGLRNNEQLRLFHLSVQNNHFDHTALVKFLKRNVGRYVFSRAEYEGYKQRDDLEEVALDAVNRMRSQQDGMGLGEILLYVLLEQILEAPKVMSKIELNQARGQIHSRCDAIHLLTPDGQRTTSSIVFGTSSVVGNIGDAITAAFDRVVDIEQNRSDEVQLAEHTVFTKTLDPATASCVKDLLIPKPGGAPVFDTAYSMFLGYDIGLDAKNYDNQQYRSALDQKMQVDIAAHAQR
;
A
#
# COMPACT_ATOMS: atom_id res chain seq x y z
N MET A 1 -21.66 2.72 -21.46
CA MET A 1 -21.51 3.75 -20.41
C MET A 1 -20.05 3.70 -19.97
N ALA A 2 -19.35 4.82 -19.94
CA ALA A 2 -17.97 4.84 -19.45
C ALA A 2 -18.00 4.45 -17.96
N GLN A 3 -17.26 3.40 -17.60
CA GLN A 3 -17.10 2.97 -16.23
C GLN A 3 -16.35 4.09 -15.50
N ALA A 4 -16.90 4.59 -14.40
CA ALA A 4 -16.25 5.62 -13.62
C ALA A 4 -14.89 5.05 -13.12
N THR A 5 -13.81 5.65 -13.56
CA THR A 5 -12.45 5.19 -13.21
C THR A 5 -12.02 5.93 -11.95
N ILE A 6 -11.69 5.17 -10.90
CA ILE A 6 -11.06 5.75 -9.69
C ILE A 6 -9.59 5.99 -10.03
N THR A 7 -9.12 7.20 -9.75
CA THR A 7 -7.70 7.55 -9.96
C THR A 7 -6.89 7.46 -8.67
N PRO A 8 -5.59 7.15 -8.73
CA PRO A 8 -4.70 7.24 -7.58
C PRO A 8 -4.76 8.60 -6.89
N THR A 9 -4.60 8.61 -5.58
CA THR A 9 -4.60 9.84 -4.77
C THR A 9 -3.21 10.40 -4.57
N LEU A 10 -2.17 9.56 -4.70
CA LEU A 10 -0.78 9.90 -4.49
C LEU A 10 -0.30 10.97 -5.49
N ARG A 11 0.53 11.89 -5.01
CA ARG A 11 1.35 12.75 -5.87
C ARG A 11 2.74 12.13 -6.02
N GLY A 12 2.98 11.51 -7.17
CA GLY A 12 4.17 10.70 -7.44
C GLY A 12 5.36 11.44 -8.04
N ASP A 13 5.31 12.77 -8.16
CA ASP A 13 6.36 13.60 -8.79
C ASP A 13 7.74 13.48 -8.14
N THR A 14 7.80 13.06 -6.88
CA THR A 14 9.05 12.86 -6.13
C THR A 14 9.33 11.40 -5.78
N PHE A 15 8.54 10.45 -6.25
CA PHE A 15 8.73 9.03 -5.95
C PHE A 15 10.11 8.53 -6.43
N ALA A 16 10.44 8.75 -7.70
CA ALA A 16 11.70 8.30 -8.31
C ALA A 16 12.95 8.95 -7.70
N SER A 17 12.83 10.12 -7.06
CA SER A 17 13.92 10.74 -6.31
C SER A 17 14.07 10.21 -4.89
N THR A 18 13.04 9.54 -4.36
CA THR A 18 13.01 9.00 -2.99
C THR A 18 13.35 7.52 -2.95
N PHE A 19 12.88 6.77 -3.94
CA PHE A 19 13.05 5.32 -4.02
C PHE A 19 13.80 4.94 -5.28
N THR A 20 14.72 3.98 -5.14
CA THR A 20 15.45 3.36 -6.26
C THR A 20 14.96 1.93 -6.39
N GLU A 21 14.53 1.56 -7.58
CA GLU A 21 14.14 0.18 -7.87
C GLU A 21 15.37 -0.64 -8.24
N VAL A 22 15.47 -1.83 -7.64
CA VAL A 22 16.54 -2.79 -7.93
C VAL A 22 16.08 -3.74 -9.02
N ALA A 23 16.86 -3.84 -10.10
CA ALA A 23 16.58 -4.75 -11.20
C ALA A 23 16.69 -6.22 -10.76
N HIS A 24 15.64 -7.00 -10.97
CA HIS A 24 15.58 -8.44 -10.67
C HIS A 24 14.50 -9.11 -11.52
N SER A 25 14.33 -10.43 -11.36
CA SER A 25 13.13 -11.10 -11.91
C SER A 25 11.89 -10.62 -11.17
N ASN A 26 10.91 -10.14 -11.90
CA ASN A 26 9.66 -9.62 -11.32
C ASN A 26 8.66 -10.72 -10.96
N THR A 27 9.03 -11.99 -11.12
CA THR A 27 8.16 -13.13 -10.82
C THR A 27 8.88 -14.14 -9.92
N LEU A 28 8.09 -14.81 -9.09
CA LEU A 28 8.55 -15.93 -8.25
C LEU A 28 8.32 -17.29 -8.93
N GLY A 29 7.74 -17.31 -10.13
CA GLY A 29 7.40 -18.53 -10.87
C GLY A 29 6.22 -19.28 -10.29
N LEU A 30 5.31 -18.61 -9.59
CA LEU A 30 4.10 -19.21 -9.05
C LEU A 30 3.06 -19.45 -10.15
N ARG A 31 2.04 -20.25 -9.86
CA ARG A 31 0.98 -20.57 -10.83
C ARG A 31 0.05 -19.41 -11.13
N ASN A 32 -0.12 -18.51 -10.17
CA ASN A 32 -0.96 -17.32 -10.32
C ASN A 32 -0.11 -16.14 -10.78
N ASN A 33 -0.74 -15.14 -11.35
CA ASN A 33 -0.07 -13.90 -11.68
C ASN A 33 0.40 -13.22 -10.39
N GLU A 34 1.70 -13.12 -10.24
CA GLU A 34 2.35 -12.40 -9.15
C GLU A 34 3.33 -11.38 -9.68
N GLN A 35 3.62 -10.39 -8.86
CA GLN A 35 4.62 -9.37 -9.14
C GLN A 35 5.46 -9.12 -7.90
N LEU A 36 6.76 -9.29 -8.03
CA LEU A 36 7.74 -8.93 -7.01
C LEU A 36 8.48 -7.65 -7.44
N ARG A 37 8.59 -6.67 -6.56
CA ARG A 37 9.33 -5.43 -6.81
C ARG A 37 10.23 -5.13 -5.62
N LEU A 38 11.48 -4.77 -5.89
CA LEU A 38 12.48 -4.45 -4.88
C LEU A 38 12.82 -2.96 -4.93
N PHE A 39 12.75 -2.31 -3.79
CA PHE A 39 13.08 -0.90 -3.66
C PHE A 39 13.96 -0.66 -2.44
N HIS A 40 14.88 0.27 -2.56
CA HIS A 40 15.55 0.88 -1.42
C HIS A 40 15.38 2.40 -1.46
N LEU A 41 15.60 3.07 -0.35
CA LEU A 41 15.67 4.53 -0.32
C LEU A 41 16.87 5.01 -1.15
N SER A 42 16.73 6.14 -1.81
CA SER A 42 17.85 6.78 -2.49
C SER A 42 19.03 6.95 -1.54
N VAL A 43 20.25 6.75 -2.06
CA VAL A 43 21.49 6.77 -1.28
C VAL A 43 22.27 8.04 -1.58
N GLN A 44 22.66 8.76 -0.54
CA GLN A 44 23.56 9.91 -0.59
C GLN A 44 24.68 9.73 0.46
N ASN A 45 25.93 9.90 0.04
CA ASN A 45 27.10 9.78 0.92
C ASN A 45 27.07 8.48 1.78
N ASN A 46 26.79 7.35 1.13
CA ASN A 46 26.72 6.01 1.75
C ASN A 46 25.59 5.85 2.80
N HIS A 47 24.63 6.76 2.83
CA HIS A 47 23.48 6.68 3.73
C HIS A 47 22.17 6.78 2.95
N PHE A 48 21.12 6.16 3.45
CA PHE A 48 19.78 6.36 2.93
C PHE A 48 19.33 7.81 3.12
N ASP A 49 18.74 8.39 2.09
CA ASP A 49 18.21 9.75 2.15
C ASP A 49 16.86 9.80 2.90
N HIS A 50 16.96 9.77 4.22
CA HIS A 50 15.77 9.91 5.08
C HIS A 50 15.11 11.29 4.95
N THR A 51 15.85 12.32 4.53
CA THR A 51 15.28 13.65 4.32
C THR A 51 14.34 13.67 3.12
N ALA A 52 14.72 13.02 2.02
CA ALA A 52 13.84 12.83 0.86
C ALA A 52 12.58 12.03 1.24
N LEU A 53 12.74 10.93 1.99
CA LEU A 53 11.61 10.14 2.49
C LEU A 53 10.64 10.98 3.33
N VAL A 54 11.16 11.71 4.33
CA VAL A 54 10.30 12.55 5.21
C VAL A 54 9.57 13.62 4.40
N LYS A 55 10.24 14.25 3.44
CA LYS A 55 9.62 15.24 2.56
C LYS A 55 8.52 14.62 1.69
N PHE A 56 8.78 13.43 1.15
CA PHE A 56 7.81 12.67 0.36
C PHE A 56 6.58 12.29 1.20
N LEU A 57 6.79 11.75 2.40
CA LEU A 57 5.72 11.36 3.30
C LEU A 57 4.87 12.57 3.73
N LYS A 58 5.49 13.69 4.11
CA LYS A 58 4.76 14.92 4.47
C LYS A 58 3.83 15.42 3.36
N ARG A 59 4.19 15.23 2.09
CA ARG A 59 3.35 15.61 0.95
C ARG A 59 2.13 14.71 0.76
N ASN A 60 2.23 13.46 1.21
CA ASN A 60 1.25 12.43 0.91
C ASN A 60 0.49 11.91 2.14
N VAL A 61 0.95 12.23 3.36
CA VAL A 61 0.35 11.71 4.60
C VAL A 61 -1.14 12.03 4.73
N GLY A 62 -1.56 13.22 4.33
CA GLY A 62 -2.98 13.59 4.36
C GLY A 62 -3.84 12.70 3.45
N ARG A 63 -3.33 12.32 2.27
CA ARG A 63 -4.03 11.42 1.35
C ARG A 63 -4.09 9.98 1.85
N TYR A 64 -3.11 9.58 2.64
CA TYR A 64 -3.12 8.30 3.32
C TYR A 64 -4.13 8.28 4.46
N VAL A 65 -4.09 9.29 5.34
CA VAL A 65 -4.83 9.35 6.60
C VAL A 65 -6.32 9.63 6.41
N PHE A 66 -6.63 10.58 5.51
CA PHE A 66 -8.00 11.01 5.29
C PHE A 66 -8.66 10.23 4.15
N SER A 67 -9.96 10.02 4.27
CA SER A 67 -10.76 9.55 3.16
C SER A 67 -10.73 10.55 2.00
N ARG A 68 -11.10 10.08 0.80
CA ARG A 68 -11.18 10.98 -0.38
C ARG A 68 -12.11 12.16 -0.13
N ALA A 69 -13.26 11.90 0.51
CA ALA A 69 -14.25 12.93 0.83
C ALA A 69 -13.71 13.95 1.85
N GLU A 70 -13.04 13.49 2.91
CA GLU A 70 -12.41 14.37 3.90
C GLU A 70 -11.31 15.24 3.26
N TYR A 71 -10.44 14.61 2.46
CA TYR A 71 -9.36 15.34 1.79
C TYR A 71 -9.89 16.38 0.79
N GLU A 72 -10.96 16.07 0.07
CA GLU A 72 -11.62 17.03 -0.82
C GLU A 72 -12.27 18.16 -0.01
N GLY A 73 -12.80 17.89 1.17
CA GLY A 73 -13.30 18.90 2.09
C GLY A 73 -12.21 19.92 2.52
N TYR A 74 -10.98 19.47 2.77
CA TYR A 74 -9.84 20.37 3.03
C TYR A 74 -9.55 21.29 1.82
N LYS A 75 -9.55 20.73 0.62
CA LYS A 75 -9.35 21.54 -0.60
C LYS A 75 -10.44 22.62 -0.78
N GLN A 76 -11.71 22.26 -0.55
CA GLN A 76 -12.84 23.18 -0.69
C GLN A 76 -12.79 24.32 0.31
N ARG A 77 -12.21 24.12 1.49
CA ARG A 77 -12.02 25.14 2.51
C ARG A 77 -10.71 25.92 2.36
N ASP A 78 -9.86 25.53 1.42
CA ASP A 78 -8.50 26.07 1.22
C ASP A 78 -7.55 25.84 2.42
N ASP A 79 -7.80 24.74 3.18
CA ASP A 79 -7.08 24.39 4.42
C ASP A 79 -5.96 23.35 4.19
N LEU A 80 -5.39 23.27 2.98
CA LEU A 80 -4.40 22.25 2.63
C LEU A 80 -3.11 22.34 3.45
N GLU A 81 -2.80 23.48 4.02
CA GLU A 81 -1.63 23.69 4.87
C GLU A 81 -1.76 22.94 6.21
N GLU A 82 -2.98 22.79 6.72
CA GLU A 82 -3.27 22.09 7.98
C GLU A 82 -3.32 20.58 7.83
N VAL A 83 -3.59 20.06 6.61
CA VAL A 83 -3.79 18.64 6.34
C VAL A 83 -2.67 17.76 6.91
N ALA A 84 -1.40 18.15 6.74
CA ALA A 84 -0.28 17.33 7.19
C ALA A 84 -0.19 17.28 8.73
N LEU A 85 -0.50 18.37 9.41
CA LEU A 85 -0.51 18.44 10.87
C LEU A 85 -1.66 17.61 11.43
N ASP A 86 -2.85 17.78 10.90
CA ASP A 86 -4.04 17.03 11.31
C ASP A 86 -3.89 15.54 11.04
N ALA A 87 -3.28 15.17 9.93
CA ALA A 87 -2.96 13.79 9.61
C ALA A 87 -2.02 13.18 10.67
N VAL A 88 -0.94 13.89 11.03
CA VAL A 88 0.00 13.42 12.07
C VAL A 88 -0.70 13.31 13.43
N ASN A 89 -1.57 14.26 13.79
CA ASN A 89 -2.32 14.22 15.03
C ASN A 89 -3.29 13.02 15.05
N ARG A 90 -3.99 12.76 13.93
CA ARG A 90 -4.87 11.60 13.79
C ARG A 90 -4.10 10.28 13.89
N MET A 91 -2.91 10.18 13.29
CA MET A 91 -2.04 9.01 13.42
C MET A 91 -1.62 8.75 14.87
N ARG A 92 -1.22 9.80 15.60
CA ARG A 92 -0.82 9.69 17.02
C ARG A 92 -1.96 9.27 17.95
N SER A 93 -3.20 9.54 17.58
CA SER A 93 -4.38 9.14 18.37
C SER A 93 -4.76 7.66 18.20
N GLN A 94 -4.15 6.93 17.27
CA GLN A 94 -4.40 5.49 17.11
C GLN A 94 -3.70 4.70 18.21
N GLN A 95 -4.46 3.80 18.88
CA GLN A 95 -3.97 3.04 20.04
C GLN A 95 -2.88 2.01 19.67
N ASP A 96 -2.94 1.47 18.46
CA ASP A 96 -2.05 0.39 18.00
C ASP A 96 -0.74 0.89 17.37
N GLY A 97 -0.48 2.18 17.40
CA GLY A 97 0.67 2.79 16.74
C GLY A 97 0.66 2.51 15.23
N MET A 98 0.77 3.54 14.42
CA MET A 98 0.89 3.32 12.98
C MET A 98 2.33 3.12 12.58
N GLY A 99 2.58 2.02 11.88
CA GLY A 99 3.88 1.70 11.33
C GLY A 99 4.17 2.43 10.00
N LEU A 100 5.44 2.68 9.74
CA LEU A 100 5.91 3.16 8.44
C LEU A 100 5.51 2.21 7.30
N GLY A 101 5.41 0.92 7.59
CA GLY A 101 5.05 -0.12 6.62
C GLY A 101 3.70 0.10 5.95
N GLU A 102 2.70 0.51 6.70
CA GLU A 102 1.34 0.76 6.18
C GLU A 102 1.30 1.94 5.20
N ILE A 103 2.05 3.01 5.49
CA ILE A 103 2.15 4.17 4.59
C ILE A 103 2.93 3.79 3.32
N LEU A 104 4.01 3.01 3.46
CA LEU A 104 4.80 2.57 2.31
C LEU A 104 4.03 1.57 1.45
N LEU A 105 3.24 0.68 2.04
CA LEU A 105 2.32 -0.19 1.31
C LEU A 105 1.36 0.64 0.44
N TYR A 106 0.69 1.64 1.02
CA TYR A 106 -0.20 2.54 0.28
C TYR A 106 0.53 3.24 -0.87
N VAL A 107 1.71 3.79 -0.60
CA VAL A 107 2.53 4.51 -1.59
C VAL A 107 2.87 3.60 -2.77
N LEU A 108 3.34 2.39 -2.50
CA LEU A 108 3.77 1.45 -3.55
C LEU A 108 2.58 0.92 -4.34
N LEU A 109 1.46 0.63 -3.71
CA LEU A 109 0.24 0.20 -4.40
C LEU A 109 -0.28 1.27 -5.38
N GLU A 110 -0.32 2.54 -4.97
CA GLU A 110 -0.76 3.61 -5.85
C GLU A 110 0.26 3.99 -6.92
N GLN A 111 1.57 3.95 -6.59
CA GLN A 111 2.61 4.41 -7.52
C GLN A 111 3.01 3.34 -8.54
N ILE A 112 3.07 2.08 -8.12
CA ILE A 112 3.62 0.99 -8.94
C ILE A 112 2.52 0.23 -9.66
N LEU A 113 1.40 -0.05 -8.96
CA LEU A 113 0.30 -0.82 -9.51
C LEU A 113 -0.83 0.06 -10.02
N GLU A 114 -0.71 1.38 -9.88
CA GLU A 114 -1.78 2.33 -10.17
C GLU A 114 -3.11 1.90 -9.54
N ALA A 115 -3.03 1.28 -8.37
CA ALA A 115 -4.17 0.78 -7.62
C ALA A 115 -4.67 1.86 -6.65
N PRO A 116 -5.76 2.57 -6.95
CA PRO A 116 -6.28 3.62 -6.11
C PRO A 116 -6.67 3.09 -4.72
N LYS A 117 -6.35 3.87 -3.68
CA LYS A 117 -6.79 3.59 -2.33
C LYS A 117 -8.33 3.61 -2.24
N VAL A 118 -8.89 2.55 -1.68
CA VAL A 118 -10.28 2.50 -1.20
C VAL A 118 -10.30 2.87 0.29
N MET A 119 -9.48 2.19 1.10
CA MET A 119 -9.38 2.44 2.54
C MET A 119 -7.94 2.26 3.03
N SER A 120 -7.51 3.13 3.94
CA SER A 120 -6.28 2.98 4.71
C SER A 120 -6.54 2.26 6.04
N LYS A 121 -5.48 1.85 6.75
CA LYS A 121 -5.58 1.29 8.10
C LYS A 121 -6.33 2.20 9.07
N ILE A 122 -6.13 3.51 8.95
CA ILE A 122 -6.84 4.48 9.81
C ILE A 122 -8.34 4.47 9.54
N GLU A 123 -8.74 4.44 8.28
CA GLU A 123 -10.14 4.39 7.89
C GLU A 123 -10.77 3.06 8.32
N LEU A 124 -10.05 1.94 8.19
CA LEU A 124 -10.46 0.63 8.64
C LEU A 124 -10.67 0.58 10.16
N ASN A 125 -9.76 1.15 10.94
CA ASN A 125 -9.87 1.23 12.40
C ASN A 125 -11.00 2.15 12.88
N GLN A 126 -11.40 3.13 12.07
CA GLN A 126 -12.51 4.05 12.37
C GLN A 126 -13.88 3.50 11.94
N ALA A 127 -13.92 2.51 11.07
CA ALA A 127 -15.13 1.83 10.67
C ALA A 127 -15.71 1.13 11.91
N ARG A 128 -16.63 1.81 12.60
CA ARG A 128 -17.23 1.33 13.85
C ARG A 128 -18.11 0.12 13.58
N GLY A 129 -17.74 -1.02 14.12
CA GLY A 129 -18.48 -2.26 14.09
C GLY A 129 -17.81 -3.32 14.96
N GLN A 130 -18.39 -4.50 15.05
CA GLN A 130 -17.81 -5.64 15.78
C GLN A 130 -16.67 -6.34 14.98
N ILE A 131 -16.45 -5.91 13.73
CA ILE A 131 -15.46 -6.52 12.84
C ILE A 131 -14.23 -5.62 12.82
N HIS A 132 -13.09 -6.14 13.23
CA HIS A 132 -11.79 -5.51 13.12
C HIS A 132 -11.10 -6.01 11.85
N SER A 133 -10.70 -5.08 10.96
CA SER A 133 -9.97 -5.45 9.76
C SER A 133 -8.57 -5.99 10.10
N ARG A 134 -8.21 -7.07 9.43
CA ARG A 134 -6.87 -7.67 9.44
C ARG A 134 -5.94 -7.01 8.43
N CYS A 135 -6.52 -6.25 7.50
CA CYS A 135 -5.79 -5.53 6.46
C CYS A 135 -5.15 -4.24 6.99
N ASP A 136 -4.06 -3.83 6.35
CA ASP A 136 -3.45 -2.52 6.52
C ASP A 136 -3.93 -1.52 5.47
N ALA A 137 -4.43 -2.02 4.33
CA ALA A 137 -5.01 -1.21 3.27
C ALA A 137 -5.95 -2.04 2.39
N ILE A 138 -6.95 -1.38 1.81
CA ILE A 138 -7.78 -1.93 0.73
C ILE A 138 -7.65 -1.00 -0.47
N HIS A 139 -7.26 -1.57 -1.60
CA HIS A 139 -7.06 -0.88 -2.86
C HIS A 139 -7.89 -1.53 -3.97
N LEU A 140 -8.01 -0.86 -5.11
CA LEU A 140 -8.72 -1.36 -6.28
C LEU A 140 -7.77 -1.40 -7.48
N LEU A 141 -7.59 -2.57 -8.07
CA LEU A 141 -6.98 -2.71 -9.39
C LEU A 141 -8.08 -2.67 -10.45
N THR A 142 -8.00 -1.73 -11.36
CA THR A 142 -8.91 -1.64 -12.49
C THR A 142 -8.42 -2.47 -13.68
N PRO A 143 -9.31 -2.88 -14.61
CA PRO A 143 -8.90 -3.51 -15.84
C PRO A 143 -7.90 -2.64 -16.60
N ASP A 144 -6.88 -3.28 -17.15
CA ASP A 144 -5.89 -2.70 -18.05
C ASP A 144 -5.69 -3.62 -19.26
N GLY A 145 -4.69 -3.34 -20.11
CA GLY A 145 -4.42 -4.18 -21.28
C GLY A 145 -4.05 -5.64 -20.97
N GLN A 146 -3.77 -5.97 -19.72
CA GLN A 146 -3.42 -7.32 -19.25
C GLN A 146 -4.50 -7.95 -18.39
N ARG A 147 -5.26 -7.14 -17.64
CA ARG A 147 -6.34 -7.57 -16.75
C ARG A 147 -7.69 -7.27 -17.37
N THR A 148 -8.56 -8.26 -17.41
CA THR A 148 -9.93 -8.13 -17.96
C THR A 148 -10.98 -7.81 -16.90
N THR A 149 -10.67 -8.08 -15.61
CA THR A 149 -11.54 -7.88 -14.47
C THR A 149 -10.90 -6.93 -13.45
N SER A 150 -11.73 -6.25 -12.68
CA SER A 150 -11.27 -5.49 -11.51
C SER A 150 -10.89 -6.44 -10.38
N SER A 151 -9.92 -6.06 -9.55
CA SER A 151 -9.55 -6.83 -8.37
C SER A 151 -9.54 -5.94 -7.13
N ILE A 152 -10.10 -6.44 -6.03
CA ILE A 152 -9.90 -5.84 -4.72
C ILE A 152 -8.58 -6.37 -4.16
N VAL A 153 -7.71 -5.46 -3.76
CA VAL A 153 -6.41 -5.77 -3.19
C VAL A 153 -6.46 -5.58 -1.69
N PHE A 154 -6.31 -6.67 -0.96
CA PHE A 154 -6.12 -6.66 0.48
C PHE A 154 -4.62 -6.60 0.79
N GLY A 155 -4.20 -5.54 1.45
CA GLY A 155 -2.79 -5.25 1.70
C GLY A 155 -2.39 -5.48 3.16
N THR A 156 -1.19 -6.02 3.36
CA THR A 156 -0.54 -6.13 4.67
C THR A 156 0.90 -5.67 4.61
N SER A 157 1.43 -5.22 5.73
CA SER A 157 2.82 -4.76 5.84
C SER A 157 3.54 -5.45 6.99
N SER A 158 4.81 -5.76 6.81
CA SER A 158 5.70 -6.27 7.85
C SER A 158 7.06 -5.57 7.77
N VAL A 159 7.47 -4.92 8.85
CA VAL A 159 8.77 -4.25 8.96
C VAL A 159 9.47 -4.80 10.19
N VAL A 160 10.41 -5.71 9.96
CA VAL A 160 11.13 -6.44 11.02
C VAL A 160 12.63 -6.53 10.71
N GLY A 161 13.45 -6.97 11.67
CA GLY A 161 14.90 -6.95 11.57
C GLY A 161 15.50 -7.81 10.44
N ASN A 162 14.86 -8.91 10.04
CA ASN A 162 15.35 -9.76 8.95
C ASN A 162 14.25 -10.13 7.96
N ILE A 163 14.67 -10.46 6.74
CA ILE A 163 13.73 -10.75 5.64
C ILE A 163 12.93 -12.04 5.86
N GLY A 164 13.48 -13.07 6.50
CA GLY A 164 12.80 -14.32 6.75
C GLY A 164 11.61 -14.14 7.69
N ASP A 165 11.81 -13.40 8.78
CA ASP A 165 10.73 -13.07 9.73
C ASP A 165 9.71 -12.14 9.09
N ALA A 166 10.15 -11.18 8.24
CA ALA A 166 9.25 -10.30 7.50
C ALA A 166 8.32 -11.09 6.57
N ILE A 167 8.87 -12.04 5.83
CA ILE A 167 8.12 -12.94 4.93
C ILE A 167 7.12 -13.75 5.75
N THR A 168 7.57 -14.44 6.80
CA THR A 168 6.71 -15.30 7.63
C THR A 168 5.53 -14.50 8.19
N ALA A 169 5.82 -13.36 8.84
CA ALA A 169 4.79 -12.52 9.43
C ALA A 169 3.78 -11.98 8.39
N ALA A 170 4.24 -11.62 7.19
CA ALA A 170 3.35 -11.12 6.13
C ALA A 170 2.47 -12.24 5.55
N PHE A 171 3.01 -13.44 5.32
CA PHE A 171 2.23 -14.58 4.85
C PHE A 171 1.19 -15.04 5.87
N ASP A 172 1.54 -15.11 7.16
CA ASP A 172 0.59 -15.44 8.23
C ASP A 172 -0.61 -14.47 8.22
N ARG A 173 -0.34 -13.17 8.02
CA ARG A 173 -1.41 -12.17 7.91
C ARG A 173 -2.24 -12.33 6.64
N VAL A 174 -1.62 -12.65 5.49
CA VAL A 174 -2.38 -12.92 4.26
C VAL A 174 -3.28 -14.14 4.43
N VAL A 175 -2.80 -15.20 5.07
CA VAL A 175 -3.61 -16.39 5.38
C VAL A 175 -4.79 -16.03 6.29
N ASP A 176 -4.57 -15.22 7.33
CA ASP A 176 -5.65 -14.76 8.21
C ASP A 176 -6.68 -13.88 7.45
N ILE A 177 -6.24 -12.99 6.57
CA ILE A 177 -7.11 -12.20 5.69
C ILE A 177 -7.94 -13.12 4.78
N GLU A 178 -7.30 -14.12 4.14
CA GLU A 178 -8.01 -15.03 3.23
C GLU A 178 -9.04 -15.89 3.96
N GLN A 179 -8.71 -16.40 5.15
CA GLN A 179 -9.65 -17.17 5.98
C GLN A 179 -10.86 -16.34 6.41
N ASN A 180 -10.72 -15.03 6.52
CA ASN A 180 -11.75 -14.09 6.94
C ASN A 180 -12.16 -13.12 5.82
N ARG A 181 -11.94 -13.50 4.56
CA ARG A 181 -12.18 -12.65 3.39
C ARG A 181 -13.60 -12.08 3.33
N SER A 182 -14.60 -12.86 3.71
CA SER A 182 -16.00 -12.40 3.74
C SER A 182 -16.19 -11.21 4.68
N ASP A 183 -15.52 -11.20 5.83
CA ASP A 183 -15.59 -10.12 6.81
C ASP A 183 -14.93 -8.85 6.26
N GLU A 184 -13.77 -9.00 5.59
CA GLU A 184 -13.06 -7.89 4.96
C GLU A 184 -13.87 -7.26 3.81
N VAL A 185 -14.50 -8.08 2.96
CA VAL A 185 -15.40 -7.61 1.91
C VAL A 185 -16.61 -6.90 2.52
N GLN A 186 -17.24 -7.48 3.53
CA GLN A 186 -18.38 -6.88 4.22
C GLN A 186 -18.02 -5.54 4.87
N LEU A 187 -16.82 -5.44 5.47
CA LEU A 187 -16.33 -4.20 6.05
C LEU A 187 -16.12 -3.14 4.96
N ALA A 188 -15.53 -3.50 3.82
CA ALA A 188 -15.38 -2.61 2.68
C ALA A 188 -16.73 -2.14 2.14
N GLU A 189 -17.71 -3.04 1.99
CA GLU A 189 -19.08 -2.71 1.59
C GLU A 189 -19.72 -1.73 2.57
N HIS A 190 -19.68 -2.03 3.88
CA HIS A 190 -20.29 -1.20 4.89
C HIS A 190 -19.68 0.21 4.91
N THR A 191 -18.39 0.34 4.70
CA THR A 191 -17.70 1.64 4.72
C THR A 191 -18.00 2.47 3.47
N VAL A 192 -18.18 1.84 2.32
CA VAL A 192 -18.65 2.51 1.09
C VAL A 192 -20.00 3.19 1.33
N PHE A 193 -20.87 2.59 2.16
CA PHE A 193 -22.18 3.15 2.48
C PHE A 193 -22.16 4.24 3.56
N THR A 194 -21.08 4.35 4.36
CA THR A 194 -21.06 5.26 5.54
C THR A 194 -20.44 6.64 5.28
N LYS A 195 -20.40 7.12 4.05
CA LYS A 195 -19.99 8.49 3.67
C LYS A 195 -18.49 8.80 3.67
N THR A 196 -17.62 7.81 3.69
CA THR A 196 -16.17 8.05 3.64
C THR A 196 -15.63 8.23 2.22
N LEU A 197 -16.38 7.83 1.21
CA LEU A 197 -16.02 7.98 -0.20
C LEU A 197 -16.79 9.13 -0.84
N ASP A 198 -16.16 9.81 -1.80
CA ASP A 198 -16.88 10.71 -2.69
C ASP A 198 -17.91 9.94 -3.53
N PRO A 199 -18.98 10.60 -4.03
CA PRO A 199 -20.08 9.90 -4.70
C PRO A 199 -19.67 9.07 -5.93
N ALA A 200 -18.65 9.52 -6.69
CA ALA A 200 -18.19 8.82 -7.88
C ALA A 200 -17.42 7.55 -7.50
N THR A 201 -16.51 7.65 -6.52
CA THR A 201 -15.78 6.51 -5.95
C THR A 201 -16.73 5.53 -5.28
N ALA A 202 -17.70 6.00 -4.50
CA ALA A 202 -18.70 5.16 -3.84
C ALA A 202 -19.53 4.38 -4.86
N SER A 203 -19.98 5.02 -5.95
CA SER A 203 -20.72 4.34 -7.02
C SER A 203 -19.89 3.26 -7.70
N CYS A 204 -18.63 3.56 -8.04
CA CYS A 204 -17.73 2.60 -8.68
C CYS A 204 -17.44 1.39 -7.80
N VAL A 205 -17.11 1.60 -6.53
CA VAL A 205 -16.84 0.52 -5.56
C VAL A 205 -18.11 -0.28 -5.27
N LYS A 206 -19.26 0.39 -5.17
CA LYS A 206 -20.55 -0.27 -4.99
C LYS A 206 -20.90 -1.20 -6.15
N ASP A 207 -20.73 -0.74 -7.39
CA ASP A 207 -21.01 -1.53 -8.59
C ASP A 207 -20.10 -2.77 -8.70
N LEU A 208 -18.92 -2.73 -8.06
CA LEU A 208 -17.97 -3.84 -7.99
C LEU A 208 -18.30 -4.81 -6.84
N LEU A 209 -18.57 -4.29 -5.65
CA LEU A 209 -18.74 -5.09 -4.43
C LEU A 209 -20.12 -5.76 -4.35
N ILE A 210 -21.17 -5.09 -4.84
CA ILE A 210 -22.54 -5.60 -4.72
C ILE A 210 -22.93 -6.35 -5.98
N PRO A 211 -23.06 -7.70 -5.93
CA PRO A 211 -23.54 -8.46 -7.06
C PRO A 211 -24.95 -7.99 -7.44
N LYS A 212 -25.20 -7.85 -8.73
CA LYS A 212 -26.58 -7.70 -9.20
C LYS A 212 -27.38 -8.94 -8.80
N PRO A 213 -28.69 -8.80 -8.50
CA PRO A 213 -29.53 -9.94 -8.11
C PRO A 213 -29.36 -11.11 -9.09
N GLY A 214 -28.89 -12.26 -8.58
CA GLY A 214 -28.63 -13.47 -9.36
C GLY A 214 -27.26 -13.53 -10.09
N GLY A 215 -26.38 -12.54 -9.88
CA GLY A 215 -25.01 -12.52 -10.43
C GLY A 215 -23.94 -12.93 -9.42
N ALA A 216 -22.82 -13.47 -9.93
CA ALA A 216 -21.60 -13.64 -9.13
C ALA A 216 -20.92 -12.29 -8.89
N PRO A 217 -20.06 -12.15 -7.86
CA PRO A 217 -19.19 -10.97 -7.71
C PRO A 217 -18.41 -10.70 -9.00
N VAL A 218 -18.34 -9.43 -9.41
CA VAL A 218 -17.69 -9.02 -10.67
C VAL A 218 -16.23 -8.62 -10.44
N PHE A 219 -15.63 -9.04 -9.34
CA PHE A 219 -14.25 -8.72 -9.01
C PHE A 219 -13.47 -9.95 -8.57
N ASP A 220 -12.17 -9.92 -8.85
CA ASP A 220 -11.21 -10.88 -8.32
C ASP A 220 -10.63 -10.36 -6.99
N THR A 221 -10.10 -11.26 -6.19
CA THR A 221 -9.35 -10.92 -4.98
C THR A 221 -7.86 -11.03 -5.26
N ALA A 222 -7.12 -10.02 -4.85
CA ALA A 222 -5.67 -10.00 -4.88
C ALA A 222 -5.11 -9.67 -3.49
N TYR A 223 -3.91 -10.13 -3.20
CA TYR A 223 -3.20 -9.85 -1.96
C TYR A 223 -1.91 -9.11 -2.25
N SER A 224 -1.58 -8.14 -1.40
CA SER A 224 -0.34 -7.39 -1.49
C SER A 224 0.39 -7.41 -0.15
N MET A 225 1.70 -7.59 -0.20
CA MET A 225 2.56 -7.58 0.98
C MET A 225 3.67 -6.53 0.79
N PHE A 226 3.82 -5.65 1.77
CA PHE A 226 5.01 -4.82 1.89
C PHE A 226 5.94 -5.40 2.94
N LEU A 227 7.18 -5.69 2.56
CA LEU A 227 8.21 -6.23 3.43
C LEU A 227 9.34 -5.21 3.58
N GLY A 228 9.59 -4.77 4.82
CA GLY A 228 10.74 -3.95 5.17
C GLY A 228 11.68 -4.73 6.08
N TYR A 229 12.98 -4.70 5.80
CA TYR A 229 13.98 -5.40 6.61
C TYR A 229 15.31 -4.65 6.65
N ASP A 230 16.15 -5.00 7.63
CA ASP A 230 17.50 -4.46 7.73
C ASP A 230 18.43 -5.20 6.78
N ILE A 231 19.05 -4.47 5.88
CA ILE A 231 19.97 -5.02 4.88
C ILE A 231 21.31 -5.48 5.48
N GLY A 232 21.68 -5.00 6.67
CA GLY A 232 22.89 -5.41 7.39
C GLY A 232 24.22 -4.98 6.73
N LEU A 233 24.23 -3.97 5.86
CA LEU A 233 25.45 -3.44 5.25
C LEU A 233 26.03 -2.28 6.07
N ASP A 234 27.29 -2.38 6.47
CA ASP A 234 28.00 -1.26 7.11
C ASP A 234 28.56 -0.31 6.06
N ALA A 235 27.95 0.86 5.94
CA ALA A 235 28.32 1.90 4.98
C ALA A 235 29.79 2.35 5.07
N LYS A 236 30.46 2.17 6.23
CA LYS A 236 31.88 2.54 6.42
C LYS A 236 32.84 1.72 5.57
N ASN A 237 32.42 0.55 5.08
CA ASN A 237 33.25 -0.36 4.32
C ASN A 237 33.26 -0.07 2.81
N TYR A 238 32.54 0.96 2.36
CA TYR A 238 32.31 1.23 0.93
C TYR A 238 32.46 2.72 0.62
N ASP A 239 32.86 3.05 -0.61
CA ASP A 239 32.55 4.35 -1.18
C ASP A 239 31.09 4.40 -1.65
N ASN A 240 30.62 5.59 -2.08
CA ASN A 240 29.21 5.78 -2.45
C ASN A 240 28.74 4.91 -3.62
N GLN A 241 29.60 4.66 -4.60
CA GLN A 241 29.27 3.81 -5.74
C GLN A 241 29.27 2.33 -5.35
N GLN A 242 30.29 1.92 -4.61
CA GLN A 242 30.42 0.55 -4.10
C GLN A 242 29.25 0.21 -3.18
N TYR A 243 28.82 1.14 -2.31
CA TYR A 243 27.68 0.92 -1.41
C TYR A 243 26.39 0.65 -2.17
N ARG A 244 26.09 1.44 -3.20
CA ARG A 244 24.91 1.22 -4.05
C ARG A 244 24.95 -0.15 -4.71
N SER A 245 26.08 -0.51 -5.33
CA SER A 245 26.23 -1.81 -5.99
C SER A 245 26.12 -2.98 -5.00
N ALA A 246 26.70 -2.84 -3.80
CA ALA A 246 26.60 -3.86 -2.75
C ALA A 246 25.18 -4.00 -2.22
N LEU A 247 24.44 -2.88 -2.12
CA LEU A 247 23.03 -2.85 -1.70
C LEU A 247 22.15 -3.61 -2.70
N ASP A 248 22.25 -3.28 -3.99
CA ASP A 248 21.50 -3.95 -5.05
C ASP A 248 21.80 -5.46 -5.09
N GLN A 249 23.08 -5.83 -5.03
CA GLN A 249 23.49 -7.23 -5.03
C GLN A 249 22.99 -7.98 -3.79
N LYS A 250 23.09 -7.37 -2.61
CA LYS A 250 22.61 -7.97 -1.35
C LYS A 250 21.13 -8.22 -1.39
N MET A 251 20.34 -7.26 -1.85
CA MET A 251 18.88 -7.40 -1.97
C MET A 251 18.50 -8.53 -2.94
N GLN A 252 19.18 -8.64 -4.07
CA GLN A 252 18.96 -9.75 -5.03
C GLN A 252 19.29 -11.11 -4.41
N VAL A 253 20.39 -11.22 -3.67
CA VAL A 253 20.81 -12.46 -2.99
C VAL A 253 19.81 -12.83 -1.90
N ASP A 254 19.38 -11.86 -1.08
CA ASP A 254 18.43 -12.09 0.01
C ASP A 254 17.10 -12.62 -0.52
N ILE A 255 16.57 -12.02 -1.58
CA ILE A 255 15.33 -12.49 -2.19
C ILE A 255 15.52 -13.89 -2.81
N ALA A 256 16.60 -14.12 -3.55
CA ALA A 256 16.84 -15.43 -4.16
C ALA A 256 16.94 -16.56 -3.12
N ALA A 257 17.52 -16.28 -1.95
CA ALA A 257 17.64 -17.24 -0.86
C ALA A 257 16.28 -17.61 -0.22
N HIS A 258 15.26 -16.76 -0.35
CA HIS A 258 13.94 -16.96 0.26
C HIS A 258 12.84 -17.31 -0.74
N ALA A 259 13.01 -17.00 -2.04
CA ALA A 259 12.02 -17.29 -3.08
C ALA A 259 11.86 -18.80 -3.39
N GLN A 260 12.77 -19.65 -2.90
CA GLN A 260 12.74 -21.10 -3.12
C GLN A 260 12.21 -21.91 -1.93
N ARG A 261 11.77 -21.26 -0.88
CA ARG A 261 11.17 -21.87 0.32
C ARG A 261 9.66 -21.73 0.32
#